data_276b23de7877595bd9d33e931f3a66d8
#
_entry.id   276b23de7877595bd9d33e931f3a66d8
#
_cell.length_a   1.000
_cell.length_b   1.000
_cell.length_c   1.000
_cell.angle_alpha   90.00
_cell.angle_beta   90.00
_cell.angle_gamma   90.00
#
_symmetry.space_group_name_H-M   'P 1'
#
loop_
_entity.id
_entity.type
_entity.pdbx_description
1 polymer ?
#
loop_
_entity_poly.entity_id
_entity_poly.type
_entity_poly.pdbx_seq_one_letter_code
_entity_poly.pdbx_strand_id
1 'polypeptide(L)'
;MAPISNEFRVFEMEVLAGEPSLETEVRENGARFRLDYRLVYWNSRLESEHRRLVRLLLPAADPAADPAADPDADPDADLAAAAVVCDMFAGVGPFAVPVALGGGRVYANDLNPDSARYLRHNAATNGVAERVRISELDARYFVRRLLGPGTGDAAAANTADASAAIATDAAAAASDAAGAGPSAAGLAAAAPLCFGPFGHVVMNLPATALDFLDVFVGAFDRGRWGGAPLPQLHCYCFSSAADPRADAVARAEAVLGCALPGAEATLVRDVAPGKMMLCLSFQLPDEMAWATGGDVREAEAQAEGAAGMGSGGGETSSQANPGRIDPALP
;
A
#
# COMPACT_ATOMS: atom_id res chain seq x y z
N MET A 1 -25.49 5.42 1.56
CA MET A 1 -24.43 4.54 1.04
C MET A 1 -24.49 3.25 1.84
N ALA A 2 -24.59 2.11 1.17
CA ALA A 2 -24.45 0.81 1.84
C ALA A 2 -23.04 0.70 2.46
N PRO A 3 -22.90 0.03 3.62
CA PRO A 3 -21.59 -0.21 4.20
C PRO A 3 -20.77 -1.10 3.26
N ILE A 4 -19.45 -0.84 3.17
CA ILE A 4 -18.52 -1.71 2.46
C ILE A 4 -18.47 -3.03 3.21
N SER A 5 -18.97 -4.10 2.58
CA SER A 5 -19.13 -5.42 3.22
C SER A 5 -18.29 -6.53 2.61
N ASN A 6 -17.50 -6.21 1.56
CA ASN A 6 -16.67 -7.19 0.88
C ASN A 6 -15.17 -6.97 1.11
N GLU A 7 -14.39 -8.01 0.89
CA GLU A 7 -12.94 -8.04 1.06
C GLU A 7 -12.23 -6.98 0.20
N PHE A 8 -12.74 -6.72 -1.01
CA PHE A 8 -12.15 -5.78 -1.97
C PHE A 8 -12.62 -4.34 -1.81
N ARG A 9 -13.49 -4.06 -0.82
CA ARG A 9 -14.02 -2.71 -0.52
C ARG A 9 -14.73 -2.03 -1.68
N VAL A 10 -15.38 -2.82 -2.52
CA VAL A 10 -16.18 -2.35 -3.65
C VAL A 10 -17.57 -1.97 -3.16
N PHE A 11 -18.12 -0.89 -3.71
CA PHE A 11 -19.46 -0.43 -3.38
C PHE A 11 -20.50 -1.12 -4.26
N GLU A 12 -21.63 -1.52 -3.67
CA GLU A 12 -22.81 -1.81 -4.46
C GLU A 12 -23.37 -0.51 -5.04
N MET A 13 -23.45 -0.43 -6.37
CA MET A 13 -23.92 0.74 -7.08
C MET A 13 -25.20 0.44 -7.84
N GLU A 14 -26.17 1.34 -7.71
CA GLU A 14 -27.40 1.34 -8.50
C GLU A 14 -27.33 2.42 -9.57
N VAL A 15 -27.56 2.04 -10.83
CA VAL A 15 -27.62 3.00 -11.94
C VAL A 15 -29.03 3.61 -11.95
N LEU A 16 -29.13 4.87 -11.57
CA LEU A 16 -30.40 5.60 -11.51
C LEU A 16 -30.86 6.08 -12.90
N ALA A 17 -29.93 6.37 -13.80
CA ALA A 17 -30.22 6.82 -15.16
C ALA A 17 -28.95 6.69 -16.04
N GLY A 18 -29.11 6.58 -17.34
CA GLY A 18 -28.02 6.48 -18.31
C GLY A 18 -27.68 5.03 -18.69
N GLU A 19 -26.51 4.84 -19.25
CA GLU A 19 -25.99 3.52 -19.59
C GLU A 19 -25.56 2.74 -18.35
N PRO A 20 -25.74 1.40 -18.32
CA PRO A 20 -25.42 0.59 -17.14
C PRO A 20 -23.91 0.33 -16.98
N SER A 21 -23.04 0.87 -17.85
CA SER A 21 -21.59 0.75 -17.73
C SER A 21 -21.08 1.66 -16.63
N LEU A 22 -20.28 1.13 -15.71
CA LEU A 22 -19.56 1.88 -14.67
C LEU A 22 -18.04 1.91 -14.95
N GLU A 23 -17.63 1.41 -16.12
CA GLU A 23 -16.26 1.56 -16.60
C GLU A 23 -16.04 2.99 -17.10
N THR A 24 -14.94 3.59 -16.68
CA THR A 24 -14.62 4.99 -17.00
C THR A 24 -13.11 5.21 -17.08
N GLU A 25 -12.73 6.35 -17.68
CA GLU A 25 -11.37 6.87 -17.61
C GLU A 25 -11.37 8.17 -16.80
N VAL A 26 -10.49 8.25 -15.82
CA VAL A 26 -10.23 9.45 -15.03
C VAL A 26 -8.80 9.95 -15.26
N ARG A 27 -8.60 11.26 -15.11
CA ARG A 27 -7.27 11.88 -15.21
C ARG A 27 -6.94 12.51 -13.87
N GLU A 28 -5.80 12.13 -13.31
CA GLU A 28 -5.32 12.63 -12.04
C GLU A 28 -3.79 12.71 -12.04
N ASN A 29 -3.23 13.83 -11.55
CA ASN A 29 -1.79 14.03 -11.40
C ASN A 29 -0.96 13.73 -12.67
N GLY A 30 -1.49 14.05 -13.84
CA GLY A 30 -0.82 13.82 -15.13
C GLY A 30 -0.97 12.41 -15.69
N ALA A 31 -1.55 11.47 -14.93
CA ALA A 31 -1.81 10.11 -15.36
C ALA A 31 -3.26 9.89 -15.83
N ARG A 32 -3.47 8.86 -16.62
CA ARG A 32 -4.78 8.35 -17.04
C ARG A 32 -5.05 7.02 -16.35
N PHE A 33 -6.25 6.86 -15.78
CA PHE A 33 -6.67 5.66 -15.09
C PHE A 33 -7.98 5.18 -15.67
N ARG A 34 -7.98 3.97 -16.24
CA ARG A 34 -9.19 3.22 -16.57
C ARG A 34 -9.57 2.36 -15.38
N LEU A 35 -10.85 2.33 -15.05
CA LEU A 35 -11.39 1.53 -13.95
C LEU A 35 -12.89 1.27 -14.14
N ASP A 36 -13.40 0.22 -13.52
CA ASP A 36 -14.84 -0.02 -13.34
C ASP A 36 -15.18 0.10 -11.85
N TYR A 37 -16.03 1.04 -11.51
CA TYR A 37 -16.45 1.30 -10.12
C TYR A 37 -17.15 0.11 -9.43
N ARG A 38 -17.61 -0.89 -10.19
CA ARG A 38 -18.19 -2.12 -9.64
C ARG A 38 -17.13 -3.10 -9.17
N LEU A 39 -15.92 -3.01 -9.67
CA LEU A 39 -14.86 -4.01 -9.51
C LEU A 39 -13.73 -3.53 -8.64
N VAL A 40 -13.50 -2.21 -8.59
CA VAL A 40 -12.37 -1.62 -7.89
C VAL A 40 -12.76 -0.40 -7.06
N TYR A 41 -11.97 -0.12 -6.04
CA TYR A 41 -12.12 1.11 -5.25
C TYR A 41 -11.45 2.29 -5.96
N TRP A 42 -12.17 3.41 -6.04
CA TRP A 42 -11.62 4.69 -6.47
C TRP A 42 -12.24 5.85 -5.69
N ASN A 43 -11.42 6.84 -5.33
CA ASN A 43 -11.89 8.05 -4.65
C ASN A 43 -11.11 9.29 -5.11
N SER A 44 -11.68 10.02 -6.06
CA SER A 44 -11.09 11.24 -6.64
C SER A 44 -10.85 12.37 -5.61
N ARG A 45 -11.49 12.30 -4.43
CA ARG A 45 -11.25 13.29 -3.36
C ARG A 45 -9.88 13.12 -2.68
N LEU A 46 -9.12 12.08 -3.04
CA LEU A 46 -7.76 11.85 -2.55
C LEU A 46 -6.68 12.38 -3.50
N GLU A 47 -7.03 13.00 -4.62
CA GLU A 47 -6.09 13.50 -5.64
C GLU A 47 -4.97 14.38 -5.05
N SER A 48 -5.32 15.32 -4.18
CA SER A 48 -4.34 16.19 -3.53
C SER A 48 -3.38 15.44 -2.62
N GLU A 49 -3.88 14.42 -1.93
CA GLU A 49 -3.06 13.56 -1.08
C GLU A 49 -2.18 12.62 -1.89
N HIS A 50 -2.69 12.01 -2.95
CA HIS A 50 -1.88 11.24 -3.89
C HIS A 50 -0.71 12.07 -4.40
N ARG A 51 -0.97 13.32 -4.83
CA ARG A 51 0.06 14.26 -5.28
C ARG A 51 1.06 14.63 -4.20
N ARG A 52 0.60 14.87 -2.97
CA ARG A 52 1.47 15.19 -1.82
C ARG A 52 2.45 14.05 -1.55
N LEU A 53 1.92 12.83 -1.41
CA LEU A 53 2.75 11.68 -1.10
C LEU A 53 3.71 11.34 -2.25
N VAL A 54 3.25 11.34 -3.51
CA VAL A 54 4.13 11.09 -4.66
C VAL A 54 5.33 12.04 -4.70
N ARG A 55 5.12 13.33 -4.38
CA ARG A 55 6.24 14.30 -4.29
C ARG A 55 7.23 13.97 -3.17
N LEU A 56 6.75 13.37 -2.08
CA LEU A 56 7.61 12.96 -0.97
C LEU A 56 8.39 11.68 -1.29
N LEU A 57 7.78 10.77 -2.05
CA LEU A 57 8.38 9.49 -2.45
C LEU A 57 9.48 9.65 -3.51
N LEU A 58 9.44 10.73 -4.28
CA LEU A 58 10.42 11.01 -5.32
C LEU A 58 11.52 11.93 -4.77
N PRO A 59 12.79 11.70 -5.10
CA PRO A 59 13.83 12.66 -4.79
C PRO A 59 13.48 14.01 -5.40
N ALA A 60 13.79 15.08 -4.68
CA ALA A 60 13.64 16.43 -5.24
C ALA A 60 14.46 16.49 -6.53
N ALA A 61 13.84 16.84 -7.63
CA ALA A 61 14.58 17.10 -8.86
C ALA A 61 15.62 18.16 -8.54
N ASP A 62 16.88 17.86 -8.81
CA ASP A 62 17.94 18.87 -8.68
C ASP A 62 17.66 19.98 -9.68
N PRO A 63 17.34 21.22 -9.22
CA PRO A 63 17.06 22.32 -10.14
C PRO A 63 18.28 22.73 -10.99
N ALA A 64 19.47 22.20 -10.66
CA ALA A 64 20.70 22.41 -11.40
C ALA A 64 21.02 21.27 -12.40
N ALA A 65 20.28 20.15 -12.36
CA ALA A 65 20.42 19.09 -13.33
C ALA A 65 19.81 19.53 -14.65
N ASP A 66 20.65 19.95 -15.60
CA ASP A 66 20.25 20.19 -16.99
C ASP A 66 20.08 18.83 -17.68
N PRO A 67 18.87 18.42 -18.08
CA PRO A 67 18.67 17.15 -18.77
C PRO A 67 19.33 17.07 -20.14
N ALA A 68 19.92 18.17 -20.60
CA ALA A 68 20.68 18.27 -21.88
C ALA A 68 22.20 18.23 -21.66
N ALA A 69 22.70 18.15 -20.43
CA ALA A 69 24.11 18.42 -20.13
C ALA A 69 25.07 17.26 -20.39
N ASP A 70 24.60 16.01 -20.50
CA ASP A 70 25.48 14.88 -20.78
C ASP A 70 24.85 13.88 -21.76
N PRO A 71 25.19 13.97 -23.06
CA PRO A 71 24.72 13.01 -24.05
C PRO A 71 25.34 11.60 -23.88
N ASP A 72 26.37 11.46 -23.06
CA ASP A 72 27.05 10.19 -22.72
C ASP A 72 26.65 9.67 -21.33
N ALA A 73 25.69 10.30 -20.65
CA ALA A 73 25.18 9.83 -19.36
C ALA A 73 24.71 8.38 -19.49
N ASP A 74 25.26 7.53 -18.64
CA ASP A 74 24.89 6.12 -18.56
C ASP A 74 23.38 6.01 -18.19
N PRO A 75 22.51 5.48 -19.07
CA PRO A 75 21.09 5.32 -18.75
C PRO A 75 20.86 4.40 -17.55
N ASP A 76 21.83 3.54 -17.19
CA ASP A 76 21.76 2.69 -16.01
C ASP A 76 22.14 3.44 -14.72
N ALA A 77 22.90 4.55 -14.80
CA ALA A 77 23.18 5.41 -13.63
C ALA A 77 21.91 6.14 -13.13
N ASP A 78 21.07 6.63 -14.02
CA ASP A 78 19.74 7.17 -13.71
C ASP A 78 18.82 6.11 -13.07
N LEU A 79 18.99 4.86 -13.48
CA LEU A 79 18.27 3.73 -12.91
C LEU A 79 18.74 3.37 -11.49
N ALA A 80 20.01 3.59 -11.15
CA ALA A 80 20.54 3.33 -9.81
C ALA A 80 20.10 4.40 -8.80
N ALA A 81 19.91 5.64 -9.23
CA ALA A 81 19.46 6.77 -8.40
C ALA A 81 17.92 6.84 -8.25
N ALA A 82 17.16 6.05 -9.02
CA ALA A 82 15.71 6.09 -9.00
C ALA A 82 15.15 5.61 -7.66
N ALA A 83 14.19 6.36 -7.11
CA ALA A 83 13.47 5.93 -5.92
C ALA A 83 12.78 4.57 -6.17
N VAL A 84 12.95 3.63 -5.24
CA VAL A 84 12.20 2.37 -5.24
C VAL A 84 11.15 2.41 -4.15
N VAL A 85 9.90 2.15 -4.50
CA VAL A 85 8.74 2.21 -3.60
C VAL A 85 8.06 0.85 -3.56
N CYS A 86 7.58 0.45 -2.38
CA CYS A 86 6.71 -0.70 -2.18
C CYS A 86 5.28 -0.19 -1.88
N ASP A 87 4.32 -0.43 -2.79
CA ASP A 87 2.91 -0.11 -2.58
C ASP A 87 2.16 -1.41 -2.28
N MET A 88 1.80 -1.62 -1.01
CA MET A 88 1.20 -2.87 -0.53
C MET A 88 -0.26 -3.05 -0.94
N PHE A 89 -0.97 -1.95 -1.22
CA PHE A 89 -2.41 -1.90 -1.52
C PHE A 89 -2.65 -0.95 -2.68
N ALA A 90 -2.08 -1.28 -3.83
CA ALA A 90 -1.89 -0.35 -4.94
C ALA A 90 -3.19 0.02 -5.68
N GLY A 91 -4.26 -0.75 -5.53
CA GLY A 91 -5.49 -0.52 -6.27
C GLY A 91 -5.23 -0.48 -7.78
N VAL A 92 -5.79 0.52 -8.44
CA VAL A 92 -5.58 0.77 -9.88
C VAL A 92 -4.34 1.63 -10.18
N GLY A 93 -3.54 1.96 -9.14
CA GLY A 93 -2.25 2.62 -9.24
C GLY A 93 -2.18 4.12 -8.97
N PRO A 94 -3.02 4.73 -8.09
CA PRO A 94 -3.00 6.17 -7.85
C PRO A 94 -1.67 6.70 -7.29
N PHE A 95 -0.86 5.85 -6.66
CA PHE A 95 0.52 6.16 -6.27
C PHE A 95 1.52 5.55 -7.25
N ALA A 96 1.36 4.26 -7.58
CA ALA A 96 2.33 3.51 -8.36
C ALA A 96 2.60 4.13 -9.75
N VAL A 97 1.55 4.51 -10.48
CA VAL A 97 1.69 5.08 -11.84
C VAL A 97 2.34 6.47 -11.80
N PRO A 98 1.92 7.44 -10.95
CA PRO A 98 2.59 8.73 -10.87
C PRO A 98 4.04 8.66 -10.36
N VAL A 99 4.37 7.75 -9.43
CA VAL A 99 5.76 7.51 -9.01
C VAL A 99 6.60 7.05 -10.21
N ALA A 100 6.08 6.09 -10.99
CA ALA A 100 6.76 5.59 -12.18
C ALA A 100 6.90 6.65 -13.28
N LEU A 101 5.91 7.54 -13.47
CA LEU A 101 5.99 8.70 -14.37
C LEU A 101 7.07 9.68 -13.92
N GLY A 102 7.28 9.84 -12.62
CA GLY A 102 8.36 10.65 -12.05
C GLY A 102 9.73 9.96 -12.05
N GLY A 103 9.90 8.86 -12.76
CA GLY A 103 11.18 8.14 -12.87
C GLY A 103 11.42 7.06 -11.81
N GLY A 104 10.58 6.97 -10.78
CA GLY A 104 10.68 5.94 -9.73
C GLY A 104 10.35 4.53 -10.24
N ARG A 105 10.63 3.53 -9.41
CA ARG A 105 10.29 2.11 -9.62
C ARG A 105 9.39 1.64 -8.51
N VAL A 106 8.39 0.82 -8.81
CA VAL A 106 7.39 0.42 -7.83
C VAL A 106 7.20 -1.09 -7.82
N TYR A 107 7.32 -1.69 -6.65
CA TYR A 107 6.72 -2.98 -6.33
C TYR A 107 5.27 -2.71 -5.90
N ALA A 108 4.30 -3.05 -6.70
CA ALA A 108 2.89 -2.78 -6.46
C ALA A 108 2.12 -4.08 -6.25
N ASN A 109 1.30 -4.14 -5.22
CA ASN A 109 0.49 -5.31 -4.92
C ASN A 109 -0.96 -4.91 -4.63
N ASP A 110 -1.89 -5.73 -5.06
CA ASP A 110 -3.27 -5.67 -4.61
C ASP A 110 -3.87 -7.08 -4.55
N LEU A 111 -4.67 -7.35 -3.53
CA LEU A 111 -5.34 -8.64 -3.38
C LEU A 111 -6.48 -8.82 -4.40
N ASN A 112 -7.09 -7.71 -4.85
CA ASN A 112 -8.16 -7.72 -5.83
C ASN A 112 -7.57 -7.91 -7.24
N PRO A 113 -7.88 -9.03 -7.94
CA PRO A 113 -7.38 -9.31 -9.28
C PRO A 113 -7.81 -8.26 -10.31
N ASP A 114 -9.00 -7.67 -10.15
CA ASP A 114 -9.45 -6.59 -11.02
C ASP A 114 -8.64 -5.31 -10.82
N SER A 115 -8.27 -4.97 -9.59
CA SER A 115 -7.35 -3.86 -9.31
C SER A 115 -6.01 -4.07 -10.02
N ALA A 116 -5.42 -5.25 -9.88
CA ALA A 116 -4.14 -5.57 -10.51
C ALA A 116 -4.24 -5.57 -12.04
N ARG A 117 -5.35 -6.04 -12.61
CA ARG A 117 -5.63 -5.97 -14.04
C ARG A 117 -5.70 -4.53 -14.54
N TYR A 118 -6.45 -3.66 -13.87
CA TYR A 118 -6.51 -2.24 -14.22
C TYR A 118 -5.17 -1.53 -13.98
N LEU A 119 -4.41 -1.89 -12.96
CA LEU A 119 -3.08 -1.34 -12.72
C LEU A 119 -2.12 -1.67 -13.88
N ARG A 120 -2.12 -2.92 -14.40
CA ARG A 120 -1.35 -3.29 -15.59
C ARG A 120 -1.74 -2.45 -16.80
N HIS A 121 -3.05 -2.33 -17.05
CA HIS A 121 -3.57 -1.49 -18.13
C HIS A 121 -3.13 -0.03 -17.97
N ASN A 122 -3.25 0.54 -16.78
CA ASN A 122 -2.92 1.93 -16.50
C ASN A 122 -1.41 2.19 -16.61
N ALA A 123 -0.56 1.27 -16.13
CA ALA A 123 0.88 1.36 -16.29
C ALA A 123 1.28 1.35 -17.77
N ALA A 124 0.68 0.46 -18.58
CA ALA A 124 0.93 0.40 -20.02
C ALA A 124 0.43 1.66 -20.74
N THR A 125 -0.80 2.13 -20.44
CA THR A 125 -1.39 3.32 -21.06
C THR A 125 -0.60 4.60 -20.78
N ASN A 126 0.07 4.67 -19.63
CA ASN A 126 0.93 5.79 -19.25
C ASN A 126 2.41 5.59 -19.65
N GLY A 127 2.78 4.48 -20.33
CA GLY A 127 4.14 4.23 -20.82
C GLY A 127 5.16 3.90 -19.72
N VAL A 128 4.71 3.33 -18.58
CA VAL A 128 5.58 3.07 -17.42
C VAL A 128 5.54 1.60 -16.97
N ALA A 129 5.08 0.69 -17.81
CA ALA A 129 4.91 -0.73 -17.46
C ALA A 129 6.21 -1.40 -16.99
N GLU A 130 7.36 -1.02 -17.53
CA GLU A 130 8.68 -1.54 -17.15
C GLU A 130 9.14 -1.08 -15.77
N ARG A 131 8.58 0.01 -15.24
CA ARG A 131 8.91 0.59 -13.92
C ARG A 131 8.01 0.08 -12.79
N VAL A 132 6.96 -0.69 -13.10
CA VAL A 132 5.99 -1.19 -12.11
C VAL A 132 5.97 -2.71 -12.12
N ARG A 133 6.33 -3.33 -11.00
CA ARG A 133 6.21 -4.77 -10.75
C ARG A 133 4.92 -5.05 -10.02
N ILE A 134 3.97 -5.72 -10.67
CA ILE A 134 2.61 -5.92 -10.16
C ILE A 134 2.45 -7.35 -9.67
N SER A 135 1.92 -7.49 -8.46
CA SER A 135 1.60 -8.77 -7.82
C SER A 135 0.13 -8.80 -7.39
N GLU A 136 -0.44 -10.02 -7.31
CA GLU A 136 -1.79 -10.29 -6.82
C GLU A 136 -1.69 -11.26 -5.64
N LEU A 137 -1.22 -10.77 -4.49
CA LEU A 137 -0.87 -11.59 -3.35
C LEU A 137 -1.49 -11.01 -2.08
N ASP A 138 -1.63 -11.87 -1.06
CA ASP A 138 -1.79 -11.37 0.32
C ASP A 138 -0.62 -10.43 0.64
N ALA A 139 -0.92 -9.27 1.25
CA ALA A 139 0.06 -8.21 1.44
C ALA A 139 1.21 -8.61 2.38
N ARG A 140 0.95 -9.45 3.41
CA ARG A 140 2.01 -9.97 4.29
C ARG A 140 2.94 -10.92 3.54
N TYR A 141 2.36 -11.80 2.72
CA TYR A 141 3.15 -12.72 1.89
C TYR A 141 3.98 -11.96 0.86
N PHE A 142 3.39 -10.97 0.19
CA PHE A 142 4.07 -10.11 -0.77
C PHE A 142 5.30 -9.42 -0.16
N VAL A 143 5.12 -8.72 0.97
CA VAL A 143 6.21 -7.97 1.63
C VAL A 143 7.29 -8.93 2.13
N ARG A 144 6.95 -10.04 2.79
CA ARG A 144 7.94 -11.02 3.25
C ARG A 144 8.82 -11.57 2.13
N ARG A 145 8.28 -11.74 0.93
CA ARG A 145 9.08 -12.12 -0.23
C ARG A 145 10.06 -11.05 -0.67
N LEU A 146 9.72 -9.78 -0.51
CA LEU A 146 10.61 -8.66 -0.82
C LEU A 146 11.68 -8.43 0.25
N LEU A 147 11.37 -8.70 1.51
CA LEU A 147 12.26 -8.47 2.65
C LEU A 147 13.21 -9.64 2.91
N GLY A 148 12.75 -10.86 2.71
CA GLY A 148 13.48 -12.09 3.00
C GLY A 148 14.66 -12.35 2.08
N PRO A 149 15.42 -13.43 2.35
CA PRO A 149 16.54 -13.83 1.52
C PRO A 149 16.07 -14.04 0.08
N GLY A 150 16.80 -13.42 -0.85
CA GLY A 150 16.52 -13.54 -2.28
C GLY A 150 16.66 -15.00 -2.69
N THR A 151 15.58 -15.75 -2.76
CA THR A 151 15.58 -17.04 -3.41
C THR A 151 15.72 -16.80 -4.91
N GLY A 152 16.78 -17.32 -5.53
CA GLY A 152 16.98 -17.22 -6.97
C GLY A 152 15.79 -17.71 -7.79
N ASP A 153 14.91 -18.52 -7.18
CA ASP A 153 13.68 -19.05 -7.78
C ASP A 153 12.45 -18.12 -7.69
N ALA A 154 12.49 -17.07 -6.84
CA ALA A 154 11.40 -16.10 -6.76
C ALA A 154 11.23 -15.28 -8.07
N ALA A 155 12.29 -15.21 -8.86
CA ALA A 155 12.26 -14.61 -10.19
C ALA A 155 11.50 -15.51 -11.22
N ALA A 156 11.58 -16.82 -11.09
CA ALA A 156 10.96 -17.76 -12.03
C ALA A 156 9.43 -17.86 -11.85
N ALA A 157 8.92 -17.73 -10.62
CA ALA A 157 7.49 -17.82 -10.35
C ALA A 157 6.70 -16.58 -10.87
N ASN A 158 7.33 -15.39 -10.89
CA ASN A 158 6.69 -14.19 -11.44
C ASN A 158 6.71 -14.15 -12.98
N THR A 159 7.64 -14.85 -13.64
CA THR A 159 7.73 -14.84 -15.11
C THR A 159 6.71 -15.74 -15.77
N ALA A 160 6.30 -16.86 -15.13
CA ALA A 160 5.29 -17.75 -15.68
C ALA A 160 3.89 -17.11 -15.63
N ASP A 161 3.51 -16.47 -14.51
CA ASP A 161 2.22 -15.81 -14.36
C ASP A 161 2.13 -14.48 -15.15
N ALA A 162 3.20 -13.67 -15.17
CA ALA A 162 3.22 -12.44 -15.95
C ALA A 162 3.20 -12.70 -17.46
N SER A 163 3.87 -13.77 -17.93
CA SER A 163 3.88 -14.14 -19.35
C SER A 163 2.53 -14.69 -19.82
N ALA A 164 1.83 -15.46 -18.97
CA ALA A 164 0.49 -15.97 -19.28
C ALA A 164 -0.57 -14.85 -19.27
N ALA A 165 -0.50 -13.90 -18.32
CA ALA A 165 -1.42 -12.77 -18.23
C ALA A 165 -1.25 -11.77 -19.40
N ILE A 166 0.01 -11.49 -19.81
CA ILE A 166 0.29 -10.64 -20.98
C ILE A 166 -0.20 -11.30 -22.27
N ALA A 167 -0.12 -12.63 -22.39
CA ALA A 167 -0.59 -13.34 -23.57
C ALA A 167 -2.14 -13.34 -23.68
N THR A 168 -2.87 -13.39 -22.55
CA THR A 168 -4.34 -13.35 -22.54
C THR A 168 -4.89 -11.95 -22.79
N ASP A 169 -4.26 -10.88 -22.24
CA ASP A 169 -4.69 -9.51 -22.48
C ASP A 169 -4.31 -8.99 -23.89
N ALA A 170 -3.18 -9.44 -24.45
CA ALA A 170 -2.86 -9.15 -25.85
C ALA A 170 -3.87 -9.77 -26.83
N ALA A 171 -4.45 -10.92 -26.50
CA ALA A 171 -5.50 -11.56 -27.29
C ALA A 171 -6.86 -10.83 -27.14
N ALA A 172 -7.19 -10.30 -25.97
CA ALA A 172 -8.40 -9.54 -25.76
C ALA A 172 -8.36 -8.12 -26.35
N ALA A 173 -7.18 -7.46 -26.33
CA ALA A 173 -6.98 -6.14 -26.95
C ALA A 173 -6.90 -6.21 -28.49
N ALA A 174 -6.54 -7.37 -29.07
CA ALA A 174 -6.44 -7.55 -30.52
C ALA A 174 -7.81 -7.71 -31.23
N SER A 175 -8.91 -7.92 -30.49
CA SER A 175 -10.24 -7.99 -31.07
C SER A 175 -10.85 -6.64 -31.45
N ASP A 176 -10.33 -5.52 -30.94
CA ASP A 176 -10.88 -4.18 -31.16
C ASP A 176 -10.07 -3.30 -32.15
N ALA A 177 -8.94 -3.80 -32.68
CA ALA A 177 -8.13 -3.07 -33.64
C ALA A 177 -7.78 -3.95 -34.85
N ALA A 178 -8.66 -3.98 -35.85
CA ALA A 178 -8.32 -4.49 -37.16
C ALA A 178 -7.39 -3.50 -37.89
N GLY A 179 -6.08 -3.67 -37.77
CA GLY A 179 -5.08 -2.90 -38.48
C GLY A 179 -3.66 -3.25 -38.08
N ALA A 180 -3.01 -4.12 -38.90
CA ALA A 180 -1.58 -4.39 -38.98
C ALA A 180 -0.81 -4.63 -37.65
N GLY A 181 -0.68 -5.91 -37.26
CA GLY A 181 0.18 -6.32 -36.14
C GLY A 181 1.67 -6.29 -36.49
N PRO A 182 2.54 -5.88 -35.56
CA PRO A 182 3.96 -6.12 -35.66
C PRO A 182 4.30 -7.59 -35.40
N SER A 183 5.23 -8.12 -36.18
CA SER A 183 5.74 -9.49 -36.21
C SER A 183 6.25 -9.93 -34.83
N ALA A 184 5.98 -11.19 -34.49
CA ALA A 184 6.35 -11.88 -33.26
C ALA A 184 7.86 -12.21 -33.10
N ALA A 185 8.74 -11.41 -33.69
CA ALA A 185 10.19 -11.57 -33.61
C ALA A 185 10.78 -10.40 -32.78
N GLY A 186 10.83 -10.56 -31.47
CA GLY A 186 11.47 -9.54 -30.62
C GLY A 186 11.19 -9.62 -29.12
N LEU A 187 10.45 -10.60 -28.62
CA LEU A 187 10.37 -10.81 -27.17
C LEU A 187 11.61 -11.60 -26.70
N ALA A 188 12.76 -10.90 -26.64
CA ALA A 188 13.85 -11.36 -25.79
C ALA A 188 13.29 -11.39 -24.35
N ALA A 189 13.40 -12.55 -23.69
CA ALA A 189 13.03 -12.73 -22.30
C ALA A 189 13.81 -11.70 -21.45
N ALA A 190 13.13 -10.61 -21.07
CA ALA A 190 13.69 -9.62 -20.18
C ALA A 190 13.99 -10.34 -18.86
N ALA A 191 15.27 -10.28 -18.45
CA ALA A 191 15.70 -10.81 -17.16
C ALA A 191 14.79 -10.25 -16.07
N PRO A 192 14.47 -11.05 -15.01
CA PRO A 192 13.61 -10.59 -13.94
C PRO A 192 14.29 -9.40 -13.25
N LEU A 193 13.80 -8.21 -13.53
CA LEU A 193 14.30 -6.98 -12.95
C LEU A 193 13.92 -6.96 -11.46
N CYS A 194 14.83 -7.33 -10.60
CA CYS A 194 14.74 -7.04 -9.18
C CYS A 194 15.18 -5.59 -9.00
N PHE A 195 14.30 -4.72 -8.50
CA PHE A 195 14.65 -3.31 -8.27
C PHE A 195 15.55 -3.12 -7.03
N GLY A 196 15.81 -4.16 -6.25
CA GLY A 196 16.59 -4.07 -5.02
C GLY A 196 15.77 -3.59 -3.82
N PRO A 197 16.44 -3.15 -2.74
CA PRO A 197 15.81 -2.55 -1.58
C PRO A 197 14.99 -1.31 -1.95
N PHE A 198 13.88 -1.09 -1.24
CA PHE A 198 13.03 0.08 -1.43
C PHE A 198 13.20 1.07 -0.28
N GLY A 199 13.15 2.37 -0.58
CA GLY A 199 13.28 3.44 0.41
C GLY A 199 11.96 3.82 1.08
N HIS A 200 10.82 3.46 0.46
CA HIS A 200 9.51 3.82 0.95
C HIS A 200 8.51 2.68 0.85
N VAL A 201 7.58 2.61 1.81
CA VAL A 201 6.42 1.72 1.79
C VAL A 201 5.14 2.54 1.88
N VAL A 202 4.20 2.32 0.97
CA VAL A 202 2.86 2.92 0.99
C VAL A 202 1.84 1.87 1.40
N MET A 203 1.02 2.19 2.39
CA MET A 203 0.01 1.29 2.96
C MET A 203 -1.35 2.01 3.00
N ASN A 204 -2.02 2.15 1.84
CA ASN A 204 -3.29 2.87 1.74
C ASN A 204 -4.51 1.94 1.91
N LEU A 205 -4.64 1.37 3.11
CA LEU A 205 -5.78 0.55 3.53
C LEU A 205 -6.33 1.06 4.88
N PRO A 206 -6.94 2.27 4.94
CA PRO A 206 -7.06 3.06 6.18
C PRO A 206 -7.80 2.41 7.35
N ALA A 207 -8.60 1.38 7.10
CA ALA A 207 -9.29 0.70 8.19
C ALA A 207 -8.38 -0.27 8.98
N THR A 208 -7.38 -0.85 8.31
CA THR A 208 -6.58 -1.96 8.84
C THR A 208 -5.09 -1.89 8.50
N ALA A 209 -4.62 -0.85 7.81
CA ALA A 209 -3.21 -0.79 7.38
C ALA A 209 -2.22 -0.92 8.54
N LEU A 210 -2.53 -0.33 9.71
CA LEU A 210 -1.68 -0.42 10.89
C LEU A 210 -1.50 -1.87 11.38
N ASP A 211 -2.50 -2.74 11.20
CA ASP A 211 -2.42 -4.15 11.60
C ASP A 211 -1.39 -4.95 10.78
N PHE A 212 -1.00 -4.43 9.62
CA PHE A 212 0.01 -5.04 8.76
C PHE A 212 1.45 -4.61 9.09
N LEU A 213 1.65 -3.72 10.05
CA LEU A 213 2.99 -3.31 10.50
C LEU A 213 3.77 -4.48 11.11
N ASP A 214 3.08 -5.48 11.65
CA ASP A 214 3.65 -6.71 12.19
C ASP A 214 4.55 -7.45 11.18
N VAL A 215 4.30 -7.29 9.87
CA VAL A 215 5.06 -7.98 8.82
C VAL A 215 6.53 -7.53 8.73
N PHE A 216 6.83 -6.34 9.22
CA PHE A 216 8.18 -5.77 9.16
C PHE A 216 9.08 -6.21 10.33
N VAL A 217 8.49 -6.79 11.38
CA VAL A 217 9.24 -7.21 12.58
C VAL A 217 10.05 -8.47 12.27
N GLY A 218 11.38 -8.36 12.37
CA GLY A 218 12.31 -9.47 12.14
C GLY A 218 12.31 -10.04 10.72
N ALA A 219 11.79 -9.31 9.74
CA ALA A 219 11.56 -9.83 8.39
C ALA A 219 12.70 -9.53 7.42
N PHE A 220 13.64 -8.66 7.76
CA PHE A 220 14.67 -8.18 6.85
C PHE A 220 15.86 -9.15 6.79
N ASP A 221 16.24 -9.54 5.58
CA ASP A 221 17.45 -10.32 5.36
C ASP A 221 18.68 -9.42 5.31
N ARG A 222 19.67 -9.69 6.18
CA ARG A 222 20.89 -8.89 6.28
C ARG A 222 21.78 -8.97 5.02
N GLY A 223 21.71 -10.08 4.29
CA GLY A 223 22.46 -10.25 3.05
C GLY A 223 21.93 -9.34 1.93
N ARG A 224 20.62 -9.14 1.91
CA ARG A 224 19.93 -8.31 0.92
C ARG A 224 19.88 -6.82 1.31
N TRP A 225 19.69 -6.54 2.61
CA TRP A 225 19.46 -5.20 3.13
C TRP A 225 20.67 -4.61 3.86
N GLY A 226 21.71 -5.42 4.08
CA GLY A 226 22.93 -4.97 4.77
C GLY A 226 23.62 -3.85 4.00
N GLY A 227 23.57 -2.64 4.56
CA GLY A 227 24.12 -1.42 3.95
C GLY A 227 23.11 -0.55 3.21
N ALA A 228 21.89 -1.02 2.98
CA ALA A 228 20.78 -0.16 2.52
C ALA A 228 20.06 0.48 3.71
N PRO A 229 19.60 1.73 3.61
CA PRO A 229 18.77 2.33 4.64
C PRO A 229 17.43 1.58 4.71
N LEU A 230 16.89 1.41 5.93
CA LEU A 230 15.57 0.86 6.12
C LEU A 230 14.51 1.81 5.53
N PRO A 231 13.36 1.30 5.09
CA PRO A 231 12.35 2.12 4.44
C PRO A 231 11.62 3.05 5.42
N GLN A 232 11.17 4.19 4.91
CA GLN A 232 10.16 5.01 5.54
C GLN A 232 8.77 4.47 5.20
N LEU A 233 7.94 4.25 6.21
CA LEU A 233 6.58 3.74 6.06
C LEU A 233 5.58 4.90 6.04
N HIS A 234 4.57 4.80 5.17
CA HIS A 234 3.47 5.75 5.02
C HIS A 234 2.15 5.00 5.15
N CYS A 235 1.60 4.95 6.37
CA CYS A 235 0.40 4.19 6.71
C CYS A 235 -0.82 5.10 6.80
N TYR A 236 -1.82 4.83 5.99
CA TYR A 236 -3.11 5.51 6.11
C TYR A 236 -3.97 4.84 7.17
N CYS A 237 -4.55 5.64 8.03
CA CYS A 237 -5.45 5.13 9.07
C CYS A 237 -6.62 6.08 9.32
N PHE A 238 -7.67 5.55 9.95
CA PHE A 238 -8.76 6.34 10.49
C PHE A 238 -8.61 6.48 12.00
N SER A 239 -8.95 7.66 12.53
CA SER A 239 -9.09 7.88 13.96
C SER A 239 -10.34 8.70 14.25
N SER A 240 -10.98 8.40 15.39
CA SER A 240 -12.09 9.17 15.98
C SER A 240 -11.72 9.66 17.38
N ALA A 241 -10.47 9.58 17.79
CA ALA A 241 -9.99 10.05 19.07
C ALA A 241 -9.99 11.59 19.14
N ALA A 242 -9.97 12.14 20.35
CA ALA A 242 -9.87 13.58 20.58
C ALA A 242 -8.56 14.17 20.03
N ASP A 243 -7.47 13.40 20.11
CA ASP A 243 -6.22 13.67 19.41
C ASP A 243 -5.95 12.54 18.39
N PRO A 244 -6.38 12.70 17.12
CA PRO A 244 -6.22 11.68 16.10
C PRO A 244 -4.76 11.36 15.75
N ARG A 245 -3.85 12.34 15.93
CA ARG A 245 -2.42 12.14 15.63
C ARG A 245 -1.76 11.26 16.68
N ALA A 246 -1.98 11.56 17.95
CA ALA A 246 -1.48 10.76 19.05
C ALA A 246 -2.05 9.34 19.02
N ASP A 247 -3.32 9.15 18.68
CA ASP A 247 -3.95 7.85 18.51
C ASP A 247 -3.28 7.02 17.41
N ALA A 248 -3.03 7.63 16.24
CA ALA A 248 -2.38 6.94 15.12
C ALA A 248 -0.98 6.44 15.49
N VAL A 249 -0.18 7.27 16.16
CA VAL A 249 1.17 6.90 16.64
C VAL A 249 1.08 5.78 17.67
N ALA A 250 0.27 5.94 18.71
CA ALA A 250 0.15 4.95 19.80
C ALA A 250 -0.29 3.56 19.28
N ARG A 251 -1.19 3.53 18.30
CA ARG A 251 -1.62 2.26 17.67
C ARG A 251 -0.51 1.61 16.86
N ALA A 252 0.28 2.38 16.13
CA ALA A 252 1.42 1.85 15.39
C ALA A 252 2.51 1.32 16.34
N GLU A 253 2.82 2.06 17.42
CA GLU A 253 3.74 1.65 18.47
C GLU A 253 3.27 0.35 19.16
N ALA A 254 1.98 0.23 19.41
CA ALA A 254 1.41 -0.99 20.00
C ALA A 254 1.57 -2.22 19.11
N VAL A 255 1.44 -2.07 17.79
CA VAL A 255 1.64 -3.19 16.83
C VAL A 255 3.11 -3.55 16.69
N LEU A 256 3.99 -2.54 16.65
CA LEU A 256 5.42 -2.76 16.50
C LEU A 256 6.10 -3.19 17.81
N GLY A 257 5.50 -2.88 18.95
CA GLY A 257 6.10 -3.15 20.28
C GLY A 257 7.24 -2.19 20.64
N CYS A 258 7.39 -1.06 19.97
CA CYS A 258 8.44 -0.07 20.24
C CYS A 258 7.95 1.36 20.02
N ALA A 259 8.66 2.33 20.61
CA ALA A 259 8.41 3.75 20.36
C ALA A 259 8.81 4.16 18.95
N LEU A 260 8.10 5.12 18.38
CA LEU A 260 8.35 5.68 17.05
C LEU A 260 8.78 7.16 17.16
N PRO A 261 10.00 7.46 17.61
CA PRO A 261 10.47 8.82 17.72
C PRO A 261 10.54 9.47 16.33
N GLY A 262 9.96 10.68 16.20
CA GLY A 262 9.92 11.39 14.92
C GLY A 262 8.80 10.92 13.97
N ALA A 263 7.87 10.09 14.41
CA ALA A 263 6.69 9.77 13.63
C ALA A 263 5.80 11.00 13.42
N GLU A 264 5.40 11.23 12.17
CA GLU A 264 4.57 12.36 11.77
C GLU A 264 3.20 11.88 11.26
N ALA A 265 2.13 12.33 11.88
CA ALA A 265 0.77 12.04 11.43
C ALA A 265 0.17 13.28 10.73
N THR A 266 0.05 13.21 9.42
CA THR A 266 -0.57 14.24 8.57
C THR A 266 -2.07 13.99 8.47
N LEU A 267 -2.88 15.03 8.77
CA LEU A 267 -4.33 14.98 8.54
C LEU A 267 -4.61 15.05 7.04
N VAL A 268 -5.29 14.05 6.51
CA VAL A 268 -5.64 13.97 5.09
C VAL A 268 -7.01 14.61 4.83
N ARG A 269 -8.03 14.17 5.54
CA ARG A 269 -9.39 14.70 5.40
C ARG A 269 -10.35 14.17 6.47
N ASP A 270 -11.47 14.87 6.62
CA ASP A 270 -12.65 14.34 7.29
C ASP A 270 -13.34 13.30 6.42
N VAL A 271 -13.66 12.13 6.99
CA VAL A 271 -14.38 11.05 6.28
C VAL A 271 -15.82 10.91 6.78
N ALA A 272 -16.07 11.28 8.03
CA ALA A 272 -17.38 11.38 8.66
C ALA A 272 -17.28 12.36 9.84
N PRO A 273 -18.41 12.83 10.40
CA PRO A 273 -18.38 13.64 11.62
C PRO A 273 -17.57 12.95 12.73
N GLY A 274 -16.54 13.64 13.21
CA GLY A 274 -15.64 13.12 14.24
C GLY A 274 -14.74 11.95 13.82
N LYS A 275 -14.58 11.70 12.51
CA LYS A 275 -13.69 10.65 12.00
C LYS A 275 -12.74 11.21 10.95
N MET A 276 -11.46 11.21 11.26
CA MET A 276 -10.39 11.71 10.42
C MET A 276 -9.65 10.59 9.70
N MET A 277 -9.21 10.86 8.48
CA MET A 277 -8.20 10.07 7.79
C MET A 277 -6.83 10.72 7.96
N LEU A 278 -5.84 9.93 8.33
CA LEU A 278 -4.45 10.37 8.52
C LEU A 278 -3.51 9.53 7.65
N CYS A 279 -2.36 10.12 7.34
CA CYS A 279 -1.18 9.43 6.85
C CYS A 279 -0.11 9.51 7.94
N LEU A 280 0.18 8.39 8.59
CA LEU A 280 1.26 8.25 9.55
C LEU A 280 2.54 7.88 8.80
N SER A 281 3.57 8.71 8.93
CA SER A 281 4.88 8.51 8.29
C SER A 281 5.96 8.39 9.35
N PHE A 282 6.78 7.34 9.26
CA PHE A 282 7.90 7.12 10.17
C PHE A 282 8.98 6.25 9.53
N GLN A 283 10.21 6.41 9.99
CA GLN A 283 11.32 5.53 9.65
C GLN A 283 11.18 4.22 10.43
N LEU A 284 11.29 3.07 9.75
CA LEU A 284 11.28 1.79 10.44
C LEU A 284 12.49 1.69 11.37
N PRO A 285 12.32 1.43 12.68
CA PRO A 285 13.44 1.29 13.62
C PRO A 285 14.29 0.05 13.33
N ASP A 286 15.62 0.18 13.46
CA ASP A 286 16.57 -0.91 13.24
C ASP A 286 16.28 -2.13 14.12
N GLU A 287 15.91 -1.91 15.38
CA GLU A 287 15.57 -2.97 16.32
C GLU A 287 14.40 -3.84 15.84
N MET A 288 13.43 -3.25 15.13
CA MET A 288 12.29 -3.99 14.59
C MET A 288 12.67 -4.77 13.33
N ALA A 289 13.44 -4.18 12.44
CA ALA A 289 13.84 -4.82 11.20
C ALA A 289 14.66 -6.10 11.41
N TRP A 290 15.50 -6.09 12.46
CA TRP A 290 16.47 -7.16 12.76
C TRP A 290 16.12 -8.00 13.98
N ALA A 291 14.92 -7.85 14.57
CA ALA A 291 14.45 -8.64 15.69
C ALA A 291 14.60 -10.14 15.40
N THR A 292 15.05 -10.90 16.39
CA THR A 292 15.08 -12.36 16.27
C THR A 292 13.78 -12.96 16.80
N GLY A 293 13.43 -14.17 16.39
CA GLY A 293 12.19 -14.82 16.84
C GLY A 293 12.06 -15.01 18.36
N GLY A 294 13.15 -14.80 19.12
CA GLY A 294 13.17 -14.74 20.59
C GLY A 294 12.67 -13.38 21.11
N ASP A 295 13.11 -12.30 20.50
CA ASP A 295 12.77 -10.93 20.89
C ASP A 295 11.28 -10.63 20.67
N VAL A 296 10.70 -11.20 19.60
CA VAL A 296 9.26 -11.04 19.26
C VAL A 296 8.38 -11.71 20.31
N ARG A 297 8.73 -12.92 20.80
CA ARG A 297 7.97 -13.62 21.83
C ARG A 297 8.04 -12.95 23.21
N GLU A 298 9.15 -12.32 23.52
CA GLU A 298 9.28 -11.53 24.76
C GLU A 298 8.44 -10.26 24.70
N ALA A 299 8.38 -9.58 23.55
CA ALA A 299 7.54 -8.40 23.35
C ALA A 299 6.05 -8.75 23.43
N GLU A 300 5.62 -9.86 22.80
CA GLU A 300 4.24 -10.37 22.91
C GLU A 300 3.86 -10.71 24.36
N ALA A 301 4.74 -11.40 25.09
CA ALA A 301 4.51 -11.77 26.48
C ALA A 301 4.45 -10.53 27.42
N GLN A 302 5.24 -9.49 27.15
CA GLN A 302 5.20 -8.23 27.89
C GLN A 302 3.92 -7.44 27.59
N ALA A 303 3.44 -7.44 26.36
CA ALA A 303 2.19 -6.79 25.97
C ALA A 303 0.96 -7.47 26.59
N GLU A 304 0.92 -8.81 26.64
CA GLU A 304 -0.12 -9.58 27.31
C GLU A 304 -0.06 -9.40 28.84
N GLY A 305 1.13 -9.34 29.44
CA GLY A 305 1.33 -9.08 30.87
C GLY A 305 0.87 -7.68 31.29
N ALA A 306 1.05 -6.67 30.44
CA ALA A 306 0.59 -5.31 30.72
C ALA A 306 -0.94 -5.17 30.60
N ALA A 307 -1.58 -5.89 29.70
CA ALA A 307 -3.03 -5.93 29.55
C ALA A 307 -3.72 -6.64 30.71
N GLY A 308 -3.04 -7.62 31.35
CA GLY A 308 -3.56 -8.38 32.50
C GLY A 308 -3.51 -7.66 33.86
N MET A 309 -2.72 -6.60 34.01
CA MET A 309 -2.58 -5.87 35.28
C MET A 309 -3.61 -4.74 35.48
N GLY A 310 -4.46 -4.44 34.48
CA GLY A 310 -5.45 -3.36 34.54
C GLY A 310 -6.82 -3.71 35.12
N SER A 311 -7.09 -4.97 35.51
CA SER A 311 -8.42 -5.42 35.98
C SER A 311 -8.47 -5.97 37.38
N GLY A 312 -7.66 -5.45 38.28
CA GLY A 312 -7.65 -5.90 39.70
C GLY A 312 -7.75 -4.73 40.66
N GLY A 313 -8.96 -4.39 41.09
CA GLY A 313 -9.09 -3.49 42.24
C GLY A 313 -10.46 -2.82 42.39
N GLY A 314 -11.35 -3.42 43.15
CA GLY A 314 -12.52 -2.68 43.66
C GLY A 314 -13.76 -3.48 43.99
N GLU A 315 -13.62 -4.59 44.74
CA GLU A 315 -14.76 -5.10 45.50
C GLU A 315 -14.88 -4.31 46.81
N THR A 316 -15.91 -3.53 46.94
CA THR A 316 -16.42 -3.13 48.25
C THR A 316 -17.87 -3.58 48.37
N SER A 317 -18.06 -4.52 49.25
CA SER A 317 -19.32 -5.02 49.78
C SER A 317 -20.16 -3.89 50.38
N SER A 318 -21.46 -3.82 50.05
CA SER A 318 -22.47 -3.31 50.96
C SER A 318 -23.78 -4.04 50.70
N GLN A 319 -24.26 -4.67 51.78
CA GLN A 319 -25.51 -5.40 51.90
C GLN A 319 -26.72 -4.48 52.05
N ALA A 320 -27.88 -5.13 51.83
CA ALA A 320 -29.25 -4.86 52.36
C ALA A 320 -30.16 -4.02 51.44
N ASN A 321 -31.23 -4.49 51.09
CA ASN A 321 -32.38 -5.33 51.33
C ASN A 321 -33.66 -4.64 50.80
N PRO A 322 -34.79 -5.30 50.65
CA PRO A 322 -35.67 -5.14 49.48
C PRO A 322 -36.94 -4.34 49.77
N GLY A 323 -37.53 -3.79 48.72
CA GLY A 323 -38.83 -3.10 48.76
C GLY A 323 -39.53 -3.17 47.40
N ARG A 324 -40.39 -4.14 47.33
CA ARG A 324 -41.49 -4.38 46.38
C ARG A 324 -42.35 -3.11 46.18
N ILE A 325 -42.89 -2.85 44.99
CA ILE A 325 -44.30 -2.73 44.60
C ILE A 325 -44.37 -2.26 43.08
N ASP A 326 -45.10 -3.02 42.33
CA ASP A 326 -45.75 -2.80 41.03
C ASP A 326 -46.96 -1.86 41.08
N PRO A 327 -47.76 -1.68 40.02
CA PRO A 327 -47.54 -1.21 38.65
C PRO A 327 -48.44 0.00 38.29
N ALA A 328 -48.35 0.46 37.06
CA ALA A 328 -49.45 0.90 36.20
C ALA A 328 -49.12 2.11 35.31
N LEU A 329 -49.29 1.84 34.09
CA LEU A 329 -49.52 2.66 32.91
C LEU A 329 -50.51 3.87 33.12
N PRO A 330 -50.59 4.84 32.24
CA PRO A 330 -50.74 4.62 30.80
C PRO A 330 -49.60 5.12 29.91
#